data_f8d94777a6d728d0c60e7cdc8c4a0fdf
#
_entry.id   f8d94777a6d728d0c60e7cdc8c4a0fdf
#
_cell.length_a   1.000
_cell.length_b   1.000
_cell.length_c   1.000
_cell.angle_alpha   90.00
_cell.angle_beta   90.00
_cell.angle_gamma   90.00
#
_symmetry.space_group_name_H-M   'P 1'
#
loop_
_entity.id
_entity.type
_entity.pdbx_description
1 polymer ?
#
loop_
_entity_poly.entity_id
_entity_poly.type
_entity_poly.pdbx_seq_one_letter_code
_entity_poly.pdbx_strand_id
1 'polypeptide(L)'
;LLLLSYDAYLVSEGSFDPTVKPLVSYWGFGPERFQHPEIVDQKAIDSMLTLVNFDTLKIRQDDGLYQLSEQDEIRSLTGEVFLVKSIPGMQLDFNAVGQGWSVDLVVEHLRSLDLKVLFVEIGGEIVAGDPKPNGDLWKFGIDKPVDLNTEREIQAKINLRNKGLATSGSYRKYYEKEGIRYSHTIDPTTGYPVTHSLLSATVIANDAATADAMATAFLVMGADSTVKFLNERDYLSNYVYLISSEADSYQTYTSHQIESLMEERVEN
;
A
#
# COMPACT_ATOMS: atom_id res chain seq x y z
N LEU A 1 -12.65 5.47 -3.44
CA LEU A 1 -11.84 4.63 -2.57
C LEU A 1 -12.15 3.14 -2.76
N LEU A 2 -13.41 2.67 -2.56
CA LEU A 2 -13.76 1.25 -2.63
C LEU A 2 -13.38 0.59 -3.96
N LEU A 3 -13.74 1.19 -5.11
CA LEU A 3 -13.43 0.64 -6.43
C LEU A 3 -11.93 0.64 -6.72
N LEU A 4 -11.20 1.69 -6.32
CA LEU A 4 -9.74 1.73 -6.41
C LEU A 4 -9.10 0.60 -5.58
N SER A 5 -9.62 0.37 -4.37
CA SER A 5 -9.18 -0.75 -3.53
C SER A 5 -9.46 -2.10 -4.17
N TYR A 6 -10.59 -2.22 -4.89
CA TYR A 6 -10.93 -3.45 -5.61
C TYR A 6 -10.01 -3.67 -6.82
N ASP A 7 -9.64 -2.61 -7.54
CA ASP A 7 -8.65 -2.70 -8.61
C ASP A 7 -7.30 -3.19 -8.07
N ALA A 8 -6.84 -2.63 -6.96
CA ALA A 8 -5.60 -3.07 -6.30
C ALA A 8 -5.68 -4.53 -5.82
N TYR A 9 -6.83 -4.95 -5.26
CA TYR A 9 -7.09 -6.34 -4.87
C TYR A 9 -6.96 -7.29 -6.07
N LEU A 10 -7.63 -6.98 -7.19
CA LEU A 10 -7.57 -7.79 -8.39
C LEU A 10 -6.15 -7.85 -8.99
N VAL A 11 -5.50 -6.69 -9.13
CA VAL A 11 -4.15 -6.58 -9.69
C VAL A 11 -3.15 -7.35 -8.83
N SER A 12 -3.24 -7.25 -7.51
CA SER A 12 -2.32 -7.91 -6.57
C SER A 12 -2.67 -9.35 -6.27
N GLU A 13 -3.71 -9.92 -6.93
CA GLU A 13 -4.19 -11.28 -6.68
C GLU A 13 -4.52 -11.54 -5.20
N GLY A 14 -5.10 -10.51 -4.54
CA GLY A 14 -5.54 -10.58 -3.14
C GLY A 14 -4.44 -10.31 -2.11
N SER A 15 -3.20 -10.00 -2.51
CA SER A 15 -2.15 -9.58 -1.55
C SER A 15 -2.48 -8.24 -0.88
N PHE A 16 -3.23 -7.37 -1.55
CA PHE A 16 -3.91 -6.23 -0.96
C PHE A 16 -5.39 -6.60 -0.77
N ASP A 17 -5.86 -6.71 0.48
CA ASP A 17 -7.26 -7.00 0.79
C ASP A 17 -7.72 -6.17 2.00
N PRO A 18 -8.59 -5.14 1.81
CA PRO A 18 -9.10 -4.34 2.90
C PRO A 18 -9.96 -5.11 3.91
N THR A 19 -10.42 -6.32 3.59
CA THR A 19 -11.20 -7.15 4.54
C THR A 19 -10.34 -7.83 5.60
N VAL A 20 -9.03 -7.65 5.56
CA VAL A 20 -8.04 -8.15 6.54
C VAL A 20 -8.19 -7.57 7.95
N LYS A 21 -9.05 -6.57 8.15
CA LYS A 21 -9.26 -5.83 9.41
C LYS A 21 -9.40 -6.70 10.66
N PRO A 22 -10.15 -7.82 10.68
CA PRO A 22 -10.26 -8.67 11.88
C PRO A 22 -8.91 -9.21 12.32
N LEU A 23 -8.06 -9.61 11.36
CA LEU A 23 -6.70 -10.10 11.61
C LEU A 23 -5.77 -8.98 12.10
N VAL A 24 -5.83 -7.79 11.48
CA VAL A 24 -5.07 -6.61 11.94
C VAL A 24 -5.38 -6.29 13.41
N SER A 25 -6.67 -6.37 13.80
CA SER A 25 -7.09 -6.16 15.19
C SER A 25 -6.59 -7.26 16.11
N TYR A 26 -6.67 -8.54 15.70
CA TYR A 26 -6.17 -9.68 16.48
C TYR A 26 -4.67 -9.56 16.79
N TRP A 27 -3.88 -9.15 15.80
CA TRP A 27 -2.44 -8.93 15.98
C TRP A 27 -2.09 -7.63 16.71
N GLY A 28 -3.08 -6.83 17.14
CA GLY A 28 -2.90 -5.63 17.96
C GLY A 28 -2.45 -4.38 17.19
N PHE A 29 -2.60 -4.38 15.88
CA PHE A 29 -2.24 -3.24 15.02
C PHE A 29 -3.43 -2.34 14.65
N GLY A 30 -4.64 -2.68 15.11
CA GLY A 30 -5.85 -1.88 14.91
C GLY A 30 -5.85 -0.57 15.72
N PRO A 31 -6.76 0.37 15.40
CA PRO A 31 -6.90 1.64 16.12
C PRO A 31 -7.35 1.46 17.58
N GLU A 32 -7.96 0.34 17.90
CA GLU A 32 -8.46 0.00 19.23
C GLU A 32 -7.33 -0.32 20.23
N ARG A 33 -6.07 -0.36 19.79
CA ARG A 33 -4.88 -0.68 20.59
C ARG A 33 -5.07 -1.91 21.48
N PHE A 34 -5.56 -3.00 20.89
CA PHE A 34 -5.65 -4.27 21.59
C PHE A 34 -4.25 -4.72 22.05
N GLN A 35 -4.24 -5.45 23.16
CA GLN A 35 -3.01 -6.13 23.57
C GLN A 35 -2.66 -7.17 22.51
N HIS A 36 -1.39 -7.28 22.19
CA HIS A 36 -0.89 -8.35 21.33
C HIS A 36 -1.26 -9.71 21.94
N PRO A 37 -1.57 -10.73 21.13
CA PRO A 37 -1.95 -12.04 21.68
C PRO A 37 -0.80 -12.61 22.55
N GLU A 38 -1.14 -13.00 23.77
CA GLU A 38 -0.17 -13.68 24.65
C GLU A 38 0.20 -15.05 24.10
N ILE A 39 -0.76 -15.74 23.53
CA ILE A 39 -0.61 -17.02 22.83
C ILE A 39 -1.30 -16.90 21.48
N VAL A 40 -0.59 -17.29 20.43
CA VAL A 40 -1.19 -17.32 19.08
C VAL A 40 -2.17 -18.49 19.00
N ASP A 41 -3.44 -18.18 18.78
CA ASP A 41 -4.50 -19.19 18.62
C ASP A 41 -4.82 -19.38 17.12
N GLN A 42 -4.36 -20.52 16.57
CA GLN A 42 -4.60 -20.89 15.18
C GLN A 42 -6.10 -20.96 14.84
N LYS A 43 -6.95 -21.47 15.75
CA LYS A 43 -8.39 -21.56 15.51
C LYS A 43 -9.06 -20.20 15.41
N ALA A 44 -8.56 -19.23 16.20
CA ALA A 44 -9.02 -17.84 16.09
C ALA A 44 -8.62 -17.24 14.74
N ILE A 45 -7.38 -17.46 14.29
CA ILE A 45 -6.91 -17.01 12.98
C ILE A 45 -7.74 -17.65 11.86
N ASP A 46 -7.92 -18.96 11.87
CA ASP A 46 -8.72 -19.69 10.88
C ASP A 46 -10.17 -19.16 10.82
N SER A 47 -10.75 -18.86 11.98
CA SER A 47 -12.09 -18.26 12.06
C SER A 47 -12.14 -16.87 11.45
N MET A 48 -11.12 -16.02 11.70
CA MET A 48 -11.05 -14.68 11.12
C MET A 48 -10.76 -14.69 9.62
N LEU A 49 -9.98 -15.65 9.12
CA LEU A 49 -9.76 -15.84 7.68
C LEU A 49 -11.08 -16.09 6.93
N THR A 50 -12.09 -16.71 7.55
CA THR A 50 -13.41 -16.86 6.91
C THR A 50 -14.14 -15.53 6.68
N LEU A 51 -13.69 -14.44 7.32
CA LEU A 51 -14.25 -13.09 7.17
C LEU A 51 -13.50 -12.26 6.10
N VAL A 52 -12.37 -12.78 5.58
CA VAL A 52 -11.52 -12.10 4.61
C VAL A 52 -11.90 -12.57 3.21
N ASN A 53 -12.63 -11.74 2.48
CA ASN A 53 -12.99 -12.02 1.08
C ASN A 53 -13.62 -10.78 0.45
N PHE A 54 -12.81 -9.97 -0.24
CA PHE A 54 -13.25 -8.70 -0.82
C PHE A 54 -14.26 -8.89 -1.97
N ASP A 55 -14.17 -9.98 -2.74
CA ASP A 55 -15.10 -10.29 -3.84
C ASP A 55 -16.55 -10.48 -3.38
N THR A 56 -16.79 -10.72 -2.11
CA THR A 56 -18.15 -10.96 -1.59
C THR A 56 -18.90 -9.67 -1.29
N LEU A 57 -18.22 -8.53 -1.32
CA LEU A 57 -18.87 -7.22 -1.13
C LEU A 57 -19.67 -6.83 -2.36
N LYS A 58 -20.80 -6.16 -2.11
CA LYS A 58 -21.72 -5.68 -3.13
C LYS A 58 -22.13 -4.24 -2.87
N ILE A 59 -22.56 -3.58 -3.92
CA ILE A 59 -23.21 -2.26 -3.84
C ILE A 59 -24.69 -2.44 -4.12
N ARG A 60 -25.53 -1.81 -3.30
CA ARG A 60 -26.98 -1.76 -3.50
C ARG A 60 -27.43 -0.31 -3.71
N GLN A 61 -28.23 -0.10 -4.74
CA GLN A 61 -28.99 1.13 -4.93
C GLN A 61 -30.41 0.76 -5.35
N ASP A 62 -31.42 1.27 -4.65
CA ASP A 62 -32.84 0.90 -4.85
C ASP A 62 -33.01 -0.63 -4.82
N ASP A 63 -33.57 -1.20 -5.90
CA ASP A 63 -33.74 -2.66 -6.08
C ASP A 63 -32.53 -3.32 -6.77
N GLY A 64 -31.54 -2.54 -7.22
CA GLY A 64 -30.32 -3.04 -7.87
C GLY A 64 -29.28 -3.51 -6.87
N LEU A 65 -28.63 -4.65 -7.16
CA LEU A 65 -27.54 -5.22 -6.39
C LEU A 65 -26.36 -5.55 -7.33
N TYR A 66 -25.23 -4.89 -7.14
CA TYR A 66 -24.07 -4.93 -8.04
C TYR A 66 -22.89 -5.60 -7.35
N GLN A 67 -22.18 -6.48 -8.06
CA GLN A 67 -20.89 -7.03 -7.65
C GLN A 67 -19.81 -5.95 -7.82
N LEU A 68 -18.73 -5.98 -7.05
CA LEU A 68 -17.63 -5.01 -7.23
C LEU A 68 -16.95 -5.12 -8.62
N SER A 69 -17.08 -6.27 -9.29
CA SER A 69 -16.58 -6.47 -10.67
C SER A 69 -17.40 -5.70 -11.72
N GLU A 70 -18.63 -5.28 -11.40
CA GLU A 70 -19.51 -4.49 -12.27
C GLU A 70 -19.20 -2.99 -12.11
N GLN A 71 -17.93 -2.61 -12.32
CA GLN A 71 -17.42 -1.28 -11.96
C GLN A 71 -18.06 -0.17 -12.79
N ASP A 72 -18.30 -0.38 -14.09
CA ASP A 72 -18.88 0.64 -14.97
C ASP A 72 -20.31 0.97 -14.54
N GLU A 73 -21.09 -0.04 -14.19
CA GLU A 73 -22.42 0.11 -13.62
C GLU A 73 -22.38 0.87 -12.30
N ILE A 74 -21.47 0.47 -11.39
CA ILE A 74 -21.31 1.13 -10.08
C ILE A 74 -20.90 2.61 -10.25
N ARG A 75 -19.98 2.92 -11.17
CA ARG A 75 -19.55 4.31 -11.45
C ARG A 75 -20.67 5.18 -12.03
N SER A 76 -21.67 4.56 -12.66
CA SER A 76 -22.84 5.26 -13.23
C SER A 76 -23.92 5.56 -12.17
N LEU A 77 -23.87 4.95 -10.99
CA LEU A 77 -24.85 5.16 -9.92
C LEU A 77 -24.78 6.60 -9.40
N THR A 78 -25.94 7.18 -9.16
CA THR A 78 -26.08 8.56 -8.63
C THR A 78 -26.97 8.56 -7.41
N GLY A 79 -26.62 9.35 -6.38
CA GLY A 79 -27.37 9.44 -5.15
C GLY A 79 -26.86 8.48 -4.10
N GLU A 80 -27.74 8.02 -3.20
CA GLU A 80 -27.36 7.20 -2.07
C GLU A 80 -27.17 5.74 -2.49
N VAL A 81 -26.02 5.17 -2.11
CA VAL A 81 -25.68 3.77 -2.30
C VAL A 81 -25.29 3.11 -0.98
N PHE A 82 -25.55 1.82 -0.87
CA PHE A 82 -25.27 1.04 0.33
C PHE A 82 -24.23 -0.04 0.04
N LEU A 83 -23.24 -0.15 0.93
CA LEU A 83 -22.32 -1.28 0.92
C LEU A 83 -22.98 -2.49 1.61
N VAL A 84 -23.05 -3.60 0.91
CA VAL A 84 -23.64 -4.85 1.40
C VAL A 84 -22.52 -5.85 1.67
N LYS A 85 -22.36 -6.23 2.94
CA LYS A 85 -21.45 -7.29 3.38
C LYS A 85 -22.18 -8.61 3.35
N SER A 86 -21.76 -9.54 2.50
CA SER A 86 -22.35 -10.87 2.39
C SER A 86 -21.93 -11.80 3.55
N ILE A 87 -20.80 -11.49 4.19
CA ILE A 87 -20.27 -12.25 5.33
C ILE A 87 -20.53 -11.45 6.61
N PRO A 88 -21.37 -11.95 7.54
CA PRO A 88 -21.57 -11.33 8.85
C PRO A 88 -20.25 -11.27 9.62
N GLY A 89 -19.95 -10.12 10.23
CA GLY A 89 -18.70 -9.91 10.97
C GLY A 89 -17.52 -9.42 10.13
N MET A 90 -17.59 -9.44 8.79
CA MET A 90 -16.59 -8.80 7.93
C MET A 90 -16.39 -7.33 8.31
N GLN A 91 -15.16 -6.89 8.33
CA GLN A 91 -14.77 -5.50 8.59
C GLN A 91 -13.79 -5.04 7.51
N LEU A 92 -13.73 -3.72 7.29
CA LEU A 92 -12.86 -3.11 6.29
C LEU A 92 -11.80 -2.24 6.96
N ASP A 93 -10.60 -2.29 6.42
CA ASP A 93 -9.48 -1.41 6.76
C ASP A 93 -8.89 -0.80 5.48
N PHE A 94 -9.00 0.50 5.34
CA PHE A 94 -8.47 1.24 4.21
C PHE A 94 -7.16 1.98 4.55
N ASN A 95 -6.49 1.65 5.67
CA ASN A 95 -5.26 2.33 6.07
C ASN A 95 -4.12 2.20 5.05
N ALA A 96 -4.14 1.12 4.26
CA ALA A 96 -3.13 0.84 3.24
C ALA A 96 -3.43 1.48 1.86
N VAL A 97 -4.36 2.42 1.80
CA VAL A 97 -4.73 3.17 0.58
C VAL A 97 -5.32 4.55 0.92
N GLY A 98 -5.72 4.74 2.16
CA GLY A 98 -6.47 5.93 2.59
C GLY A 98 -5.61 7.20 2.60
N GLN A 99 -4.32 7.08 2.91
CA GLN A 99 -3.40 8.23 2.90
C GLN A 99 -3.15 8.67 1.47
N GLY A 100 -2.80 7.75 0.56
CA GLY A 100 -2.62 8.03 -0.86
C GLY A 100 -3.88 8.64 -1.49
N TRP A 101 -5.06 8.06 -1.20
CA TRP A 101 -6.33 8.61 -1.68
C TRP A 101 -6.61 10.02 -1.16
N SER A 102 -6.24 10.32 0.08
CA SER A 102 -6.39 11.67 0.66
C SER A 102 -5.50 12.69 -0.04
N VAL A 103 -4.27 12.30 -0.41
CA VAL A 103 -3.36 13.13 -1.21
C VAL A 103 -3.99 13.44 -2.57
N ASP A 104 -4.52 12.43 -3.25
CA ASP A 104 -5.12 12.58 -4.58
C ASP A 104 -6.33 13.54 -4.56
N LEU A 105 -7.19 13.44 -3.54
CA LEU A 105 -8.31 14.38 -3.37
C LEU A 105 -7.85 15.84 -3.21
N VAL A 106 -6.81 16.06 -2.41
CA VAL A 106 -6.24 17.42 -2.24
C VAL A 106 -5.64 17.91 -3.56
N VAL A 107 -4.92 17.08 -4.28
CA VAL A 107 -4.34 17.41 -5.58
C VAL A 107 -5.42 17.70 -6.62
N GLU A 108 -6.48 16.91 -6.68
CA GLU A 108 -7.62 17.15 -7.56
C GLU A 108 -8.26 18.51 -7.27
N HIS A 109 -8.49 18.82 -5.99
CA HIS A 109 -9.02 20.11 -5.59
C HIS A 109 -8.09 21.27 -6.01
N LEU A 110 -6.79 21.19 -5.76
CA LEU A 110 -5.83 22.22 -6.15
C LEU A 110 -5.77 22.41 -7.67
N ARG A 111 -5.81 21.30 -8.43
CA ARG A 111 -5.86 21.35 -9.90
C ARG A 111 -7.15 21.99 -10.42
N SER A 112 -8.29 21.81 -9.75
CA SER A 112 -9.54 22.48 -10.09
C SER A 112 -9.48 23.99 -9.92
N LEU A 113 -8.53 24.49 -9.10
CA LEU A 113 -8.21 25.91 -8.93
C LEU A 113 -7.08 26.39 -9.88
N ASP A 114 -6.76 25.60 -10.92
CA ASP A 114 -5.67 25.82 -11.89
C ASP A 114 -4.25 25.85 -11.28
N LEU A 115 -4.08 25.33 -10.07
CA LEU A 115 -2.78 25.15 -9.41
C LEU A 115 -2.17 23.82 -9.86
N LYS A 116 -1.15 23.87 -10.73
CA LYS A 116 -0.51 22.67 -11.33
C LYS A 116 0.91 22.44 -10.81
N VAL A 117 1.63 23.54 -10.49
CA VAL A 117 2.97 23.51 -9.88
C VAL A 117 2.80 23.30 -8.39
N LEU A 118 2.81 22.06 -7.97
CA LEU A 118 2.55 21.68 -6.57
C LEU A 118 3.24 20.37 -6.19
N PHE A 119 3.42 20.14 -4.90
CA PHE A 119 3.43 18.80 -4.35
C PHE A 119 2.56 18.76 -3.08
N VAL A 120 1.98 17.59 -2.82
CA VAL A 120 1.18 17.31 -1.62
C VAL A 120 1.75 16.07 -0.97
N GLU A 121 1.91 16.11 0.34
CA GLU A 121 2.36 14.98 1.16
C GLU A 121 1.44 14.81 2.35
N ILE A 122 0.97 13.58 2.60
CA ILE A 122 0.19 13.21 3.80
C ILE A 122 0.73 11.87 4.29
N GLY A 123 1.40 11.89 5.45
CA GLY A 123 1.86 10.66 6.12
C GLY A 123 3.02 9.92 5.45
N GLY A 124 3.60 10.47 4.39
CA GLY A 124 4.66 9.87 3.59
C GLY A 124 4.25 9.58 2.14
N GLU A 125 2.95 9.56 1.86
CA GLU A 125 2.40 9.45 0.51
C GLU A 125 2.42 10.82 -0.16
N ILE A 126 2.87 10.86 -1.42
CA ILE A 126 3.20 12.10 -2.14
C ILE A 126 2.57 12.10 -3.53
N VAL A 127 2.11 13.26 -3.98
CA VAL A 127 1.95 13.56 -5.41
C VAL A 127 2.75 14.80 -5.75
N ALA A 128 3.60 14.70 -6.79
CA ALA A 128 4.23 15.82 -7.44
C ALA A 128 3.46 16.21 -8.71
N GLY A 129 3.18 17.49 -8.88
CA GLY A 129 2.55 18.06 -10.07
C GLY A 129 3.56 18.47 -11.15
N ASP A 130 3.27 19.58 -11.84
CA ASP A 130 4.16 20.13 -12.86
C ASP A 130 5.51 20.58 -12.25
N PRO A 131 6.57 20.66 -13.07
CA PRO A 131 7.89 21.13 -12.63
C PRO A 131 7.83 22.52 -12.00
N LYS A 132 8.81 22.82 -11.17
CA LYS A 132 8.99 24.14 -10.56
C LYS A 132 9.15 25.23 -11.65
N PRO A 133 8.91 26.52 -11.32
CA PRO A 133 9.01 27.61 -12.31
C PRO A 133 10.38 27.76 -12.97
N ASN A 134 11.45 27.28 -12.33
CA ASN A 134 12.81 27.24 -12.88
C ASN A 134 13.09 26.01 -13.77
N GLY A 135 12.09 25.14 -13.98
CA GLY A 135 12.20 23.92 -14.76
C GLY A 135 12.65 22.69 -13.98
N ASP A 136 13.04 22.83 -12.71
CA ASP A 136 13.47 21.70 -11.88
C ASP A 136 12.33 20.76 -11.55
N LEU A 137 12.62 19.47 -11.52
CA LEU A 137 11.70 18.45 -11.01
C LEU A 137 11.64 18.48 -9.48
N TRP A 138 10.59 17.87 -8.94
CA TRP A 138 10.44 17.64 -7.51
C TRP A 138 11.31 16.46 -7.08
N LYS A 139 12.16 16.67 -6.06
CA LYS A 139 13.12 15.66 -5.58
C LYS A 139 12.67 15.11 -4.24
N PHE A 140 12.58 13.78 -4.15
CA PHE A 140 12.21 13.08 -2.94
C PHE A 140 13.27 12.02 -2.60
N GLY A 141 13.44 11.75 -1.31
CA GLY A 141 14.32 10.69 -0.82
C GLY A 141 13.56 9.42 -0.52
N ILE A 142 14.11 8.27 -0.93
CA ILE A 142 13.73 6.96 -0.40
C ILE A 142 14.61 6.72 0.82
N ASP A 143 14.00 6.51 1.98
CA ASP A 143 14.71 6.28 3.22
C ASP A 143 15.34 4.88 3.26
N LYS A 144 16.52 4.81 3.86
CA LYS A 144 17.11 3.53 4.27
C LYS A 144 16.32 2.97 5.45
N PRO A 145 15.96 1.68 5.45
CA PRO A 145 15.16 1.08 6.53
C PRO A 145 16.01 0.82 7.78
N VAL A 146 16.44 1.90 8.43
CA VAL A 146 17.18 1.86 9.71
C VAL A 146 16.23 1.93 10.89
N ASP A 147 16.67 1.47 12.06
CA ASP A 147 15.89 1.54 13.29
C ASP A 147 15.52 2.99 13.65
N LEU A 148 14.35 3.18 14.25
CA LEU A 148 13.76 4.48 14.60
C LEU A 148 14.65 5.37 15.49
N ASN A 149 15.69 4.80 16.11
CA ASN A 149 16.63 5.51 17.01
C ASN A 149 17.87 6.03 16.30
N THR A 150 18.00 5.84 14.98
CA THR A 150 19.12 6.31 14.17
C THR A 150 18.72 7.55 13.36
N GLU A 151 19.71 8.35 12.94
CA GLU A 151 19.45 9.46 12.04
C GLU A 151 18.90 8.96 10.71
N ARG A 152 17.96 9.73 10.12
CA ARG A 152 17.36 9.43 8.83
C ARG A 152 18.45 9.43 7.74
N GLU A 153 18.66 8.30 7.10
CA GLU A 153 19.56 8.12 5.96
C GLU A 153 18.75 7.98 4.66
N ILE A 154 19.18 8.68 3.61
CA ILE A 154 18.56 8.57 2.29
C ILE A 154 19.29 7.48 1.50
N GLN A 155 18.56 6.45 1.07
CA GLN A 155 19.04 5.37 0.24
C GLN A 155 19.11 5.74 -1.25
N ALA A 156 18.10 6.49 -1.74
CA ALA A 156 18.02 6.91 -3.13
C ALA A 156 17.28 8.25 -3.24
N LYS A 157 17.55 9.00 -4.32
CA LYS A 157 16.84 10.23 -4.67
C LYS A 157 16.05 10.03 -5.95
N ILE A 158 14.80 10.45 -5.95
CA ILE A 158 13.86 10.30 -7.06
C ILE A 158 13.40 11.67 -7.54
N ASN A 159 13.42 11.88 -8.86
CA ASN A 159 12.84 13.03 -9.51
C ASN A 159 11.41 12.72 -9.97
N LEU A 160 10.42 13.47 -9.50
CA LEU A 160 9.02 13.25 -9.84
C LEU A 160 8.42 14.42 -10.62
N ARG A 161 7.51 14.05 -11.54
CA ARG A 161 6.63 14.95 -12.27
C ARG A 161 5.33 14.22 -12.58
N ASN A 162 4.20 14.80 -12.18
CA ASN A 162 2.85 14.28 -12.44
C ASN A 162 2.70 12.79 -12.07
N LYS A 163 3.23 12.43 -10.89
CA LYS A 163 3.24 11.07 -10.36
C LYS A 163 2.99 11.06 -8.86
N GLY A 164 2.36 9.97 -8.40
CA GLY A 164 2.27 9.60 -7.00
C GLY A 164 3.44 8.73 -6.57
N LEU A 165 3.84 8.82 -5.30
CA LEU A 165 4.85 7.98 -4.66
C LEU A 165 4.34 7.59 -3.27
N ALA A 166 4.47 6.32 -2.93
CA ALA A 166 4.21 5.79 -1.60
C ALA A 166 5.26 4.76 -1.19
N THR A 167 5.47 4.61 0.11
CA THR A 167 6.41 3.62 0.66
C THR A 167 5.78 2.88 1.83
N SER A 168 5.57 1.59 1.67
CA SER A 168 5.22 0.67 2.76
C SER A 168 6.47 0.04 3.35
N GLY A 169 6.52 -0.07 4.69
CA GLY A 169 7.69 -0.62 5.37
C GLY A 169 7.36 -1.41 6.63
N SER A 170 7.90 -2.62 6.77
CA SER A 170 7.70 -3.51 7.92
C SER A 170 8.57 -3.14 9.14
N TYR A 171 9.53 -2.23 8.99
CA TYR A 171 10.53 -1.88 10.01
C TYR A 171 10.08 -0.78 10.99
N ARG A 172 9.00 -0.06 10.71
CA ARG A 172 8.53 1.06 11.56
C ARG A 172 7.52 0.66 12.63
N LYS A 173 6.62 -0.29 12.31
CA LYS A 173 5.55 -0.73 13.21
C LYS A 173 5.61 -2.25 13.37
N TYR A 174 6.20 -2.69 14.46
CA TYR A 174 6.34 -4.09 14.81
C TYR A 174 6.41 -4.24 16.33
N TYR A 175 6.24 -5.44 16.82
CA TYR A 175 6.65 -5.85 18.17
C TYR A 175 7.47 -7.13 18.10
N GLU A 176 8.26 -7.37 19.14
CA GLU A 176 9.05 -8.58 19.26
C GLU A 176 8.53 -9.43 20.42
N LYS A 177 8.42 -10.72 20.19
CA LYS A 177 8.05 -11.70 21.20
C LYS A 177 8.84 -12.97 20.99
N GLU A 178 9.52 -13.44 22.05
CA GLU A 178 10.33 -14.67 22.03
C GLU A 178 11.38 -14.69 20.89
N GLY A 179 11.93 -13.52 20.53
CA GLY A 179 12.89 -13.36 19.45
C GLY A 179 12.28 -13.38 18.04
N ILE A 180 10.94 -13.45 17.92
CA ILE A 180 10.23 -13.36 16.66
C ILE A 180 9.68 -11.95 16.52
N ARG A 181 9.92 -11.34 15.35
CA ARG A 181 9.41 -10.03 14.98
C ARG A 181 8.07 -10.16 14.25
N TYR A 182 7.05 -9.48 14.75
CA TYR A 182 5.72 -9.42 14.18
C TYR A 182 5.47 -8.02 13.61
N SER A 183 5.38 -7.91 12.30
CA SER A 183 5.12 -6.65 11.60
C SER A 183 3.61 -6.34 11.58
N HIS A 184 3.27 -5.07 11.41
CA HIS A 184 1.86 -4.67 11.25
C HIS A 184 1.26 -5.07 9.89
N THR A 185 2.07 -5.53 8.95
CA THR A 185 1.64 -6.00 7.63
C THR A 185 1.20 -7.45 7.75
N ILE A 186 -0.09 -7.70 7.53
CA ILE A 186 -0.70 -9.02 7.64
C ILE A 186 -0.93 -9.57 6.24
N ASP A 187 -0.55 -10.82 6.01
CA ASP A 187 -0.88 -11.55 4.79
C ASP A 187 -2.34 -12.02 4.87
N PRO A 188 -3.23 -11.55 3.97
CA PRO A 188 -4.64 -11.90 3.96
C PRO A 188 -4.91 -13.39 3.69
N THR A 189 -3.94 -14.10 3.07
CA THR A 189 -4.07 -15.52 2.73
C THR A 189 -3.75 -16.42 3.92
N THR A 190 -2.71 -16.09 4.67
CA THR A 190 -2.26 -16.90 5.82
C THR A 190 -2.83 -16.42 7.14
N GLY A 191 -3.23 -15.16 7.24
CA GLY A 191 -3.69 -14.50 8.46
C GLY A 191 -2.57 -14.11 9.42
N TYR A 192 -1.30 -14.27 9.03
CA TYR A 192 -0.13 -13.97 9.84
C TYR A 192 0.58 -12.69 9.39
N PRO A 193 1.27 -11.99 10.30
CA PRO A 193 2.26 -10.98 9.94
C PRO A 193 3.32 -11.56 8.99
N VAL A 194 3.72 -10.77 7.99
CA VAL A 194 4.79 -11.17 7.07
C VAL A 194 6.13 -11.29 7.80
N THR A 195 6.93 -12.31 7.43
CA THR A 195 8.20 -12.66 8.10
C THR A 195 9.40 -12.70 7.15
N HIS A 196 9.20 -12.40 5.85
CA HIS A 196 10.28 -12.37 4.85
C HIS A 196 11.23 -11.17 5.05
N SER A 197 12.35 -11.17 4.31
CA SER A 197 13.41 -10.18 4.42
C SER A 197 13.09 -8.80 3.85
N LEU A 198 11.98 -8.62 3.10
CA LEU A 198 11.61 -7.32 2.53
C LEU A 198 11.23 -6.35 3.64
N LEU A 199 12.00 -5.27 3.75
CA LEU A 199 11.81 -4.23 4.76
C LEU A 199 11.00 -3.06 4.24
N SER A 200 11.14 -2.72 2.96
CA SER A 200 10.52 -1.54 2.35
C SER A 200 10.21 -1.78 0.88
N ALA A 201 9.02 -1.35 0.46
CA ALA A 201 8.57 -1.30 -0.92
C ALA A 201 8.12 0.12 -1.25
N THR A 202 8.83 0.80 -2.15
CA THR A 202 8.44 2.10 -2.69
C THR A 202 7.87 1.91 -4.08
N VAL A 203 6.71 2.48 -4.33
CA VAL A 203 6.01 2.44 -5.63
C VAL A 203 5.77 3.86 -6.11
N ILE A 204 5.98 4.07 -7.42
CA ILE A 204 5.60 5.29 -8.12
C ILE A 204 4.54 4.92 -9.15
N ALA A 205 3.39 5.60 -9.10
CA ALA A 205 2.25 5.35 -9.98
C ALA A 205 1.69 6.69 -10.54
N ASN A 206 0.58 6.62 -11.28
CA ASN A 206 -0.06 7.83 -11.80
C ASN A 206 -0.73 8.67 -10.69
N ASP A 207 -1.11 8.05 -9.60
CA ASP A 207 -1.74 8.63 -8.43
C ASP A 207 -1.16 8.01 -7.15
N ALA A 208 -1.34 8.70 -6.01
CA ALA A 208 -0.79 8.26 -4.75
C ALA A 208 -1.56 7.07 -4.17
N ALA A 209 -2.85 6.96 -4.41
CA ALA A 209 -3.67 5.87 -3.89
C ALA A 209 -3.26 4.51 -4.50
N THR A 210 -3.02 4.48 -5.82
CA THR A 210 -2.48 3.29 -6.49
C THR A 210 -1.09 2.95 -5.97
N ALA A 211 -0.22 3.96 -5.79
CA ALA A 211 1.12 3.75 -5.24
C ALA A 211 1.07 3.15 -3.83
N ASP A 212 0.21 3.67 -2.95
CA ASP A 212 0.03 3.25 -1.55
C ASP A 212 -0.47 1.80 -1.47
N ALA A 213 -1.56 1.48 -2.18
CA ALA A 213 -2.11 0.14 -2.22
C ALA A 213 -1.10 -0.90 -2.76
N MET A 214 -0.41 -0.58 -3.86
CA MET A 214 0.56 -1.50 -4.46
C MET A 214 1.84 -1.64 -3.64
N ALA A 215 2.30 -0.58 -2.95
CA ALA A 215 3.42 -0.67 -2.02
C ALA A 215 3.11 -1.65 -0.88
N THR A 216 1.89 -1.62 -0.34
CA THR A 216 1.43 -2.58 0.66
C THR A 216 1.32 -4.00 0.08
N ALA A 217 0.75 -4.17 -1.12
CA ALA A 217 0.67 -5.46 -1.78
C ALA A 217 2.06 -6.10 -1.97
N PHE A 218 3.03 -5.34 -2.46
CA PHE A 218 4.40 -5.83 -2.66
C PHE A 218 5.10 -6.13 -1.33
N LEU A 219 4.81 -5.34 -0.29
CA LEU A 219 5.32 -5.66 1.05
C LEU A 219 4.72 -6.95 1.60
N VAL A 220 3.47 -7.29 1.27
CA VAL A 220 2.86 -8.59 1.61
C VAL A 220 3.49 -9.72 0.81
N MET A 221 3.67 -9.56 -0.50
CA MET A 221 4.24 -10.58 -1.39
C MET A 221 5.70 -10.96 -1.04
N GLY A 222 6.49 -9.99 -0.53
CA GLY A 222 7.93 -10.13 -0.38
C GLY A 222 8.70 -9.90 -1.69
N ALA A 223 10.04 -9.80 -1.60
CA ALA A 223 10.88 -9.38 -2.72
C ALA A 223 10.81 -10.33 -3.93
N ASP A 224 11.04 -11.62 -3.71
CA ASP A 224 11.11 -12.60 -4.81
C ASP A 224 9.79 -12.72 -5.58
N SER A 225 8.67 -12.78 -4.83
CA SER A 225 7.33 -12.83 -5.45
C SER A 225 7.00 -11.55 -6.19
N THR A 226 7.39 -10.38 -5.65
CA THR A 226 7.20 -9.09 -6.30
C THR A 226 8.00 -9.00 -7.60
N VAL A 227 9.27 -9.41 -7.59
CA VAL A 227 10.11 -9.41 -8.80
C VAL A 227 9.52 -10.33 -9.87
N LYS A 228 9.10 -11.53 -9.50
CA LYS A 228 8.43 -12.46 -10.42
C LYS A 228 7.14 -11.85 -10.99
N PHE A 229 6.29 -11.29 -10.13
CA PHE A 229 5.05 -10.62 -10.49
C PHE A 229 5.26 -9.50 -11.51
N LEU A 230 6.27 -8.64 -11.30
CA LEU A 230 6.61 -7.54 -12.20
C LEU A 230 7.13 -8.04 -13.55
N ASN A 231 7.96 -9.09 -13.56
CA ASN A 231 8.51 -9.68 -14.78
C ASN A 231 7.45 -10.37 -15.66
N GLU A 232 6.38 -10.89 -15.04
CA GLU A 232 5.27 -11.52 -15.75
C GLU A 232 4.22 -10.51 -16.27
N ARG A 233 4.30 -9.23 -15.86
CA ARG A 233 3.28 -8.20 -16.11
C ARG A 233 3.89 -6.87 -16.55
N ASP A 234 4.54 -6.85 -17.70
CA ASP A 234 5.17 -5.65 -18.30
C ASP A 234 4.21 -4.44 -18.42
N TYR A 235 2.91 -4.70 -18.53
CA TYR A 235 1.89 -3.65 -18.63
C TYR A 235 1.65 -2.89 -17.31
N LEU A 236 2.01 -3.49 -16.19
CA LEU A 236 2.09 -2.80 -14.91
C LEU A 236 3.40 -2.02 -14.88
N SER A 237 3.50 -0.95 -15.63
CA SER A 237 4.66 -0.05 -15.69
C SER A 237 4.92 0.62 -14.32
N ASN A 238 5.04 -0.23 -13.30
CA ASN A 238 5.27 0.23 -11.94
C ASN A 238 6.75 0.54 -11.78
N TYR A 239 7.00 1.73 -11.33
CA TYR A 239 8.32 2.13 -10.88
C TYR A 239 8.47 1.63 -9.44
N VAL A 240 9.21 0.54 -9.23
CA VAL A 240 9.32 -0.14 -7.94
C VAL A 240 10.75 -0.14 -7.43
N TYR A 241 10.92 0.21 -6.17
CA TYR A 241 12.18 0.14 -5.44
C TYR A 241 11.96 -0.68 -4.16
N LEU A 242 12.64 -1.82 -4.06
CA LEU A 242 12.56 -2.71 -2.90
C LEU A 242 13.87 -2.68 -2.12
N ILE A 243 13.76 -2.76 -0.79
CA ILE A 243 14.93 -2.90 0.10
C ILE A 243 14.67 -4.09 1.02
N SER A 244 15.57 -5.08 0.96
CA SER A 244 15.54 -6.28 1.80
C SER A 244 16.74 -6.32 2.73
N SER A 245 16.59 -6.96 3.89
CA SER A 245 17.72 -7.27 4.77
C SER A 245 18.50 -8.47 4.23
N GLU A 246 19.83 -8.40 4.28
CA GLU A 246 20.74 -9.50 3.91
C GLU A 246 21.92 -9.53 4.90
N ALA A 247 21.86 -10.45 5.88
CA ALA A 247 22.84 -10.52 6.96
C ALA A 247 23.11 -9.13 7.59
N ASP A 248 24.30 -8.55 7.38
CA ASP A 248 24.71 -7.25 7.91
C ASP A 248 24.55 -6.09 6.89
N SER A 249 23.84 -6.32 5.79
CA SER A 249 23.68 -5.36 4.68
C SER A 249 22.24 -5.28 4.17
N TYR A 250 22.02 -4.42 3.16
CA TYR A 250 20.75 -4.31 2.46
C TYR A 250 20.92 -4.69 1.00
N GLN A 251 20.01 -5.52 0.50
CA GLN A 251 19.87 -5.78 -0.92
C GLN A 251 18.77 -4.89 -1.49
N THR A 252 19.02 -4.29 -2.66
CA THR A 252 18.04 -3.46 -3.35
C THR A 252 17.69 -4.06 -4.71
N TYR A 253 16.39 -4.00 -5.04
CA TYR A 253 15.88 -4.25 -6.38
C TYR A 253 15.23 -2.99 -6.93
N THR A 254 15.49 -2.67 -8.19
CA THR A 254 14.87 -1.58 -8.92
C THR A 254 14.24 -2.11 -10.19
N SER A 255 12.96 -1.78 -10.43
CA SER A 255 12.38 -2.02 -11.76
C SER A 255 13.07 -1.11 -12.79
N HIS A 256 13.16 -1.57 -14.03
CA HIS A 256 13.86 -0.82 -15.09
C HIS A 256 13.34 0.62 -15.28
N GLN A 257 12.06 0.84 -15.08
CA GLN A 257 11.43 2.14 -15.26
C GLN A 257 11.84 3.17 -14.21
N ILE A 258 12.11 2.75 -12.96
CA ILE A 258 12.47 3.69 -11.89
C ILE A 258 13.86 4.29 -12.09
N GLU A 259 14.76 3.57 -12.77
CA GLU A 259 16.13 4.02 -12.99
C GLU A 259 16.16 5.36 -13.74
N SER A 260 15.21 5.58 -14.64
CA SER A 260 15.08 6.84 -15.38
C SER A 260 14.70 8.05 -14.52
N LEU A 261 14.16 7.81 -13.31
CA LEU A 261 13.75 8.84 -12.35
C LEU A 261 14.79 9.05 -11.23
N MET A 262 15.75 8.13 -11.09
CA MET A 262 16.75 8.22 -10.03
C MET A 262 17.83 9.24 -10.38
N GLU A 263 18.25 10.06 -9.40
CA GLU A 263 19.56 10.67 -9.41
C GLU A 263 20.61 9.61 -9.04
N GLU A 264 21.88 9.82 -9.42
CA GLU A 264 22.97 8.88 -9.16
C GLU A 264 22.86 8.23 -7.78
N ARG A 265 22.98 6.89 -7.73
CA ARG A 265 23.05 6.15 -6.46
C ARG A 265 24.15 6.78 -5.61
N VAL A 266 23.82 7.16 -4.38
CA VAL A 266 24.86 7.47 -3.39
C VAL A 266 25.47 6.11 -3.02
N GLU A 267 26.53 5.71 -3.73
CA GLU A 267 27.38 4.60 -3.31
C GLU A 267 28.08 5.00 -2.02
N ASN A 268 27.76 4.30 -0.94
CA ASN A 268 28.52 4.35 0.32
C ASN A 268 29.27 3.05 0.50
#